data_10e2dfa6482f481c9301e9196997804c
#
_entry.id   10e2dfa6482f481c9301e9196997804c
#
_cell.length_a   1.000
_cell.length_b   1.000
_cell.length_c   1.000
_cell.angle_alpha   90.00
_cell.angle_beta   90.00
_cell.angle_gamma   90.00
#
_symmetry.space_group_name_H-M   'P 1'
#
loop_
_entity.id
_entity.type
_entity.pdbx_description
1 polymer ?
#
loop_
_entity_poly.entity_id
_entity_poly.type
_entity_poly.pdbx_seq_one_letter_code
_entity_poly.pdbx_strand_id
1 'polypeptide(L)'
;DDIQNVNPTVDPIRDLEIIETEMMLADLESIQKRLEKSNKKNVDEEQLKILEVALDCINNDKDISILKSQFEDKQLNQSGLLSIKPKIFVCNVDEQSVQEGNQYTKKFIEKFGEENTLIVSADIENQINELESTERKNYMEMIGLKETGLSMLIQKGYKILELDTYFTSG
;
A
#
# COMPACT_ATOMS: atom_id res chain seq x y z
N ASP A 1 1.67 -16.46 -16.40
CA ASP A 1 3.05 -16.11 -16.86
C ASP A 1 3.09 -15.35 -18.20
N ASP A 2 1.94 -14.88 -18.70
CA ASP A 2 1.85 -14.14 -19.97
C ASP A 2 2.11 -12.63 -19.83
N ILE A 3 2.33 -12.15 -18.60
CA ILE A 3 2.68 -10.75 -18.32
C ILE A 3 4.20 -10.60 -18.35
N GLN A 4 4.70 -9.71 -19.20
CA GLN A 4 6.13 -9.37 -19.25
C GLN A 4 6.57 -8.74 -17.94
N ASN A 5 7.36 -9.48 -17.17
CA ASN A 5 8.06 -8.94 -16.02
C ASN A 5 9.35 -8.23 -16.44
N VAL A 6 9.67 -7.13 -15.81
CA VAL A 6 10.93 -6.40 -16.00
C VAL A 6 12.13 -7.29 -15.65
N ASN A 7 11.94 -8.21 -14.70
CA ASN A 7 12.94 -9.18 -14.28
C ASN A 7 12.66 -10.59 -14.85
N PRO A 8 13.68 -11.39 -15.15
CA PRO A 8 13.51 -12.73 -15.74
C PRO A 8 12.90 -13.76 -14.78
N THR A 9 12.81 -13.45 -13.49
CA THR A 9 12.23 -14.29 -12.44
C THR A 9 11.19 -13.53 -11.64
N VAL A 10 10.03 -14.17 -11.41
CA VAL A 10 8.98 -13.60 -10.55
C VAL A 10 9.42 -13.72 -9.10
N ASP A 11 9.65 -12.59 -8.45
CA ASP A 11 9.95 -12.49 -7.01
C ASP A 11 9.29 -11.24 -6.43
N PRO A 12 8.03 -11.35 -5.95
CA PRO A 12 7.28 -10.20 -5.45
C PRO A 12 7.93 -9.54 -4.23
N ILE A 13 8.67 -10.29 -3.43
CA ILE A 13 9.34 -9.75 -2.24
C ILE A 13 10.50 -8.85 -2.66
N ARG A 14 11.36 -9.33 -3.54
CA ARG A 14 12.46 -8.53 -4.11
C ARG A 14 11.94 -7.30 -4.84
N ASP A 15 10.88 -7.46 -5.63
CA ASP A 15 10.31 -6.35 -6.39
C ASP A 15 9.72 -5.28 -5.46
N LEU A 16 9.11 -5.68 -4.33
CA LEU A 16 8.68 -4.74 -3.29
C LEU A 16 9.86 -4.03 -2.63
N GLU A 17 10.94 -4.73 -2.30
CA GLU A 17 12.16 -4.13 -1.72
C GLU A 17 12.76 -3.06 -2.64
N ILE A 18 12.73 -3.28 -3.95
CA ILE A 18 13.14 -2.27 -4.93
C ILE A 18 12.21 -1.05 -4.86
N ILE A 19 10.90 -1.25 -4.87
CA ILE A 19 9.92 -0.14 -4.78
C ILE A 19 10.09 0.64 -3.47
N GLU A 20 10.30 -0.04 -2.35
CA GLU A 20 10.53 0.60 -1.06
C GLU A 20 11.81 1.44 -1.07
N THR A 21 12.86 0.94 -1.70
CA THR A 21 14.09 1.70 -1.90
C THR A 21 13.88 2.94 -2.76
N GLU A 22 13.12 2.83 -3.86
CA GLU A 22 12.78 3.97 -4.71
C GLU A 22 11.95 5.02 -3.95
N MET A 23 11.01 4.59 -3.11
CA MET A 23 10.24 5.48 -2.25
C MET A 23 11.13 6.23 -1.25
N MET A 24 12.09 5.54 -0.62
CA MET A 24 13.05 6.18 0.28
C MET A 24 13.97 7.17 -0.44
N LEU A 25 14.40 6.87 -1.66
CA LEU A 25 15.20 7.80 -2.47
C LEU A 25 14.40 9.05 -2.86
N ALA A 26 13.12 8.89 -3.21
CA ALA A 26 12.23 10.02 -3.48
C ALA A 26 12.01 10.88 -2.23
N ASP A 27 11.85 10.26 -1.06
CA ASP A 27 11.75 10.97 0.20
C ASP A 27 13.06 11.72 0.51
N LEU A 28 14.23 11.10 0.33
CA LEU A 28 15.52 11.73 0.52
C LEU A 28 15.66 13.01 -0.31
N GLU A 29 15.33 12.94 -1.61
CA GLU A 29 15.38 14.10 -2.49
C GLU A 29 14.41 15.22 -2.03
N SER A 30 13.19 14.84 -1.64
CA SER A 30 12.17 15.77 -1.13
C SER A 30 12.63 16.45 0.16
N ILE A 31 13.17 15.67 1.11
CA ILE A 31 13.68 16.15 2.40
C ILE A 31 14.82 17.16 2.18
N GLN A 32 15.81 16.81 1.37
CA GLN A 32 16.95 17.68 1.10
C GLN A 32 16.51 19.03 0.52
N LYS A 33 15.64 19.01 -0.50
CA LYS A 33 15.07 20.23 -1.11
C LYS A 33 14.29 21.09 -0.11
N ARG A 34 13.59 20.48 0.85
CA ARG A 34 12.79 21.19 1.85
C ARG A 34 13.68 21.80 2.93
N LEU A 35 14.69 21.07 3.41
CA LEU A 35 15.66 21.57 4.39
C LEU A 35 16.49 22.72 3.83
N GLU A 36 16.93 22.69 2.57
CA GLU A 36 17.60 23.80 1.92
C GLU A 36 16.74 25.07 1.84
N LYS A 37 15.44 24.91 1.60
CA LYS A 37 14.50 26.02 1.54
C LYS A 37 14.11 26.56 2.91
N SER A 38 14.13 25.73 3.95
CA SER A 38 13.76 26.10 5.32
C SER A 38 14.65 27.19 5.90
N ASN A 39 15.93 27.22 5.51
CA ASN A 39 16.87 28.25 5.89
C ASN A 39 16.49 29.66 5.43
N LYS A 40 15.43 29.82 4.61
CA LYS A 40 15.00 31.08 3.98
C LYS A 40 13.62 31.58 4.42
N LYS A 41 12.84 30.81 5.21
CA LYS A 41 11.46 31.15 5.61
C LYS A 41 11.12 30.58 6.98
N ASN A 42 10.11 31.16 7.67
CA ASN A 42 9.47 30.58 8.85
C ASN A 42 8.88 29.22 8.47
N VAL A 43 9.53 28.16 8.86
CA VAL A 43 9.09 26.77 8.68
C VAL A 43 8.62 26.25 10.03
N ASP A 44 7.61 25.39 10.01
CA ASP A 44 7.13 24.68 11.19
C ASP A 44 8.25 23.84 11.79
N GLU A 45 8.63 24.13 13.02
CA GLU A 45 9.75 23.46 13.72
C GLU A 45 9.48 21.96 13.92
N GLU A 46 8.23 21.55 14.09
CA GLU A 46 7.88 20.14 14.20
C GLU A 46 8.09 19.38 12.88
N GLN A 47 7.67 20.00 11.78
CA GLN A 47 7.91 19.43 10.45
C GLN A 47 9.40 19.33 10.14
N LEU A 48 10.21 20.30 10.57
CA LEU A 48 11.66 20.23 10.43
C LEU A 48 12.24 19.03 11.19
N LYS A 49 11.84 18.82 12.44
CA LYS A 49 12.30 17.68 13.24
C LYS A 49 11.96 16.35 12.60
N ILE A 50 10.74 16.21 12.05
CA ILE A 50 10.36 14.98 11.31
C ILE A 50 11.28 14.75 10.12
N LEU A 51 11.57 15.79 9.35
CA LEU A 51 12.46 15.69 8.18
C LEU A 51 13.90 15.36 8.56
N GLU A 52 14.41 15.93 9.65
CA GLU A 52 15.76 15.67 10.17
C GLU A 52 15.89 14.22 10.66
N VAL A 53 14.91 13.71 11.41
CA VAL A 53 14.91 12.31 11.87
C VAL A 53 14.77 11.36 10.69
N ALA A 54 13.90 11.66 9.73
CA ALA A 54 13.76 10.86 8.52
C ALA A 54 15.05 10.80 7.70
N LEU A 55 15.73 11.95 7.56
CA LEU A 55 17.03 12.04 6.89
C LEU A 55 18.10 11.19 7.58
N ASP A 56 18.16 11.24 8.92
CA ASP A 56 19.08 10.42 9.69
C ASP A 56 18.79 8.92 9.51
N CYS A 57 17.51 8.52 9.50
CA CYS A 57 17.12 7.14 9.27
C CYS A 57 17.58 6.65 7.88
N ILE A 58 17.29 7.41 6.83
CA ILE A 58 17.65 7.03 5.45
C ILE A 58 19.17 6.96 5.28
N ASN A 59 19.91 7.96 5.78
CA ASN A 59 21.36 8.01 5.60
C ASN A 59 22.12 6.93 6.39
N ASN A 60 21.56 6.45 7.49
CA ASN A 60 22.20 5.47 8.37
C ASN A 60 21.54 4.07 8.32
N ASP A 61 20.71 3.82 7.29
CA ASP A 61 20.01 2.54 7.09
C ASP A 61 19.24 2.08 8.34
N LYS A 62 18.59 3.04 9.04
CA LYS A 62 17.75 2.80 10.21
C LYS A 62 16.29 2.64 9.78
N ASP A 63 15.54 1.88 10.58
CA ASP A 63 14.11 1.74 10.35
C ASP A 63 13.36 3.07 10.50
N ILE A 64 12.81 3.57 9.39
CA ILE A 64 12.06 4.83 9.35
C ILE A 64 10.74 4.75 10.13
N SER A 65 10.27 3.54 10.48
CA SER A 65 9.06 3.36 11.29
C SER A 65 9.20 3.93 12.71
N ILE A 66 10.41 4.22 13.15
CA ILE A 66 10.69 4.90 14.43
C ILE A 66 9.99 6.26 14.54
N LEU A 67 9.74 6.92 13.40
CA LEU A 67 8.98 8.17 13.35
C LEU A 67 7.58 8.03 13.96
N LYS A 68 6.92 6.87 13.76
CA LYS A 68 5.59 6.61 14.34
C LYS A 68 5.58 6.53 15.86
N SER A 69 6.71 6.26 16.49
CA SER A 69 6.84 6.25 17.94
C SER A 69 7.19 7.62 18.54
N GLN A 70 7.65 8.56 17.71
CA GLN A 70 8.14 9.87 18.14
C GLN A 70 7.21 11.03 17.82
N PHE A 71 6.35 10.87 16.81
CA PHE A 71 5.46 11.92 16.31
C PHE A 71 4.04 11.42 16.15
N GLU A 72 3.08 12.33 16.24
CA GLU A 72 1.66 12.04 16.03
C GLU A 72 1.35 11.77 14.54
N ASP A 73 0.38 10.90 14.28
CA ASP A 73 -0.01 10.51 12.90
C ASP A 73 -0.40 11.73 12.05
N LYS A 74 -1.05 12.73 12.66
CA LYS A 74 -1.39 13.98 11.95
C LYS A 74 -0.15 14.71 11.44
N GLN A 75 0.90 14.79 12.23
CA GLN A 75 2.16 15.46 11.87
C GLN A 75 2.90 14.66 10.81
N LEU A 76 2.91 13.33 10.93
CA LEU A 76 3.49 12.42 9.96
C LEU A 76 2.78 12.50 8.61
N ASN A 77 1.44 12.53 8.60
CA ASN A 77 0.66 12.69 7.37
C ASN A 77 0.95 14.02 6.67
N GLN A 78 1.13 15.10 7.42
CA GLN A 78 1.50 16.41 6.89
C GLN A 78 2.92 16.46 6.33
N SER A 79 3.82 15.59 6.80
CA SER A 79 5.18 15.51 6.29
C SER A 79 5.23 15.13 4.81
N GLY A 80 4.25 14.39 4.32
CA GLY A 80 4.16 13.93 2.93
C GLY A 80 5.18 12.87 2.54
N LEU A 81 5.92 12.29 3.50
CA LEU A 81 6.87 11.22 3.25
C LEU A 81 6.14 9.96 2.74
N LEU A 82 6.65 9.34 1.69
CA LEU A 82 6.05 8.17 1.05
C LEU A 82 6.30 6.90 1.84
N SER A 83 7.52 6.73 2.34
CA SER A 83 7.98 5.50 3.01
C SER A 83 7.25 5.18 4.31
N ILE A 84 6.71 6.20 5.01
CA ILE A 84 5.96 6.01 6.27
C ILE A 84 4.46 5.79 6.09
N LYS A 85 3.93 6.00 4.89
CA LYS A 85 2.49 5.83 4.62
C LYS A 85 2.06 4.39 4.86
N PRO A 86 0.84 4.18 5.38
CA PRO A 86 0.26 2.84 5.47
C PRO A 86 0.13 2.23 4.06
N LYS A 87 0.35 0.92 3.95
CA LYS A 87 0.42 0.21 2.68
C LYS A 87 -0.60 -0.93 2.65
N ILE A 88 -1.26 -1.11 1.51
CA ILE A 88 -2.04 -2.30 1.18
C ILE A 88 -1.34 -3.00 0.02
N PHE A 89 -1.12 -4.28 0.15
CA PHE A 89 -0.51 -5.10 -0.88
C PHE A 89 -1.58 -5.87 -1.63
N VAL A 90 -1.68 -5.66 -2.93
CA VAL A 90 -2.63 -6.34 -3.80
C VAL A 90 -1.88 -7.36 -4.63
N CYS A 91 -2.07 -8.64 -4.30
CA CYS A 91 -1.50 -9.76 -5.03
C CYS A 91 -2.45 -10.18 -6.15
N ASN A 92 -2.13 -9.79 -7.38
CA ASN A 92 -2.88 -10.24 -8.56
C ASN A 92 -2.44 -11.66 -8.93
N VAL A 93 -3.39 -12.59 -8.97
CA VAL A 93 -3.16 -14.01 -9.25
C VAL A 93 -4.06 -14.49 -10.40
N ASP A 94 -3.76 -15.69 -10.92
CA ASP A 94 -4.66 -16.38 -11.85
C ASP A 94 -5.97 -16.79 -11.18
N GLU A 95 -6.98 -17.12 -11.99
CA GLU A 95 -8.33 -17.48 -11.51
C GLU A 95 -8.33 -18.68 -10.55
N GLN A 96 -7.42 -19.64 -10.74
CA GLN A 96 -7.35 -20.84 -9.91
C GLN A 96 -6.78 -20.57 -8.52
N SER A 97 -5.99 -19.51 -8.41
CA SER A 97 -5.30 -19.15 -7.18
C SER A 97 -6.04 -18.09 -6.33
N VAL A 98 -7.21 -17.59 -6.78
CA VAL A 98 -7.90 -16.47 -6.11
C VAL A 98 -8.38 -16.82 -4.70
N GLN A 99 -8.79 -18.07 -4.46
CA GLN A 99 -9.29 -18.51 -3.15
C GLN A 99 -8.18 -18.81 -2.14
N GLU A 100 -7.21 -19.61 -2.54
CA GLU A 100 -6.19 -20.14 -1.63
C GLU A 100 -4.81 -19.48 -1.80
N GLY A 101 -4.69 -18.61 -2.78
CA GLY A 101 -3.41 -18.04 -3.18
C GLY A 101 -2.49 -19.08 -3.84
N ASN A 102 -1.29 -18.64 -4.15
CA ASN A 102 -0.21 -19.48 -4.67
C ASN A 102 1.02 -19.43 -3.78
N GLN A 103 2.11 -20.10 -4.18
CA GLN A 103 3.35 -20.12 -3.42
C GLN A 103 3.94 -18.73 -3.14
N TYR A 104 3.73 -17.76 -4.03
CA TYR A 104 4.22 -16.38 -3.88
C TYR A 104 3.38 -15.59 -2.88
N THR A 105 2.05 -15.69 -2.98
CA THR A 105 1.14 -15.01 -2.05
C THR A 105 1.30 -15.53 -0.64
N LYS A 106 1.49 -16.85 -0.45
CA LYS A 106 1.73 -17.45 0.88
C LYS A 106 3.00 -16.91 1.52
N LYS A 107 4.13 -16.87 0.79
CA LYS A 107 5.39 -16.28 1.27
C LYS A 107 5.24 -14.78 1.55
N PHE A 108 4.47 -14.07 0.73
CA PHE A 108 4.24 -12.66 0.88
C PHE A 108 3.44 -12.36 2.16
N ILE A 109 2.35 -13.11 2.39
CA ILE A 109 1.52 -13.01 3.60
C ILE A 109 2.32 -13.36 4.86
N GLU A 110 3.17 -14.40 4.81
CA GLU A 110 4.04 -14.77 5.92
C GLU A 110 4.98 -13.61 6.32
N LYS A 111 5.48 -12.85 5.34
CA LYS A 111 6.42 -11.73 5.59
C LYS A 111 5.71 -10.43 6.00
N PHE A 112 4.56 -10.10 5.40
CA PHE A 112 3.93 -8.78 5.52
C PHE A 112 2.58 -8.77 6.26
N GLY A 113 2.04 -9.94 6.58
CA GLY A 113 0.77 -10.11 7.28
C GLY A 113 -0.44 -10.19 6.33
N GLU A 114 -1.47 -10.90 6.77
CA GLU A 114 -2.73 -11.06 6.03
C GLU A 114 -3.58 -9.79 6.07
N GLU A 115 -3.49 -9.05 7.19
CA GLU A 115 -4.24 -7.81 7.39
C GLU A 115 -3.91 -6.72 6.35
N ASN A 116 -2.68 -6.69 5.85
CA ASN A 116 -2.22 -5.72 4.85
C ASN A 116 -2.22 -6.27 3.42
N THR A 117 -2.52 -7.56 3.24
CA THR A 117 -2.47 -8.24 1.95
C THR A 117 -3.87 -8.56 1.45
N LEU A 118 -4.08 -8.41 0.15
CA LEU A 118 -5.31 -8.79 -0.55
C LEU A 118 -4.94 -9.63 -1.77
N ILE A 119 -5.59 -10.79 -1.91
CA ILE A 119 -5.46 -11.62 -3.11
C ILE A 119 -6.64 -11.30 -4.02
N VAL A 120 -6.36 -10.98 -5.27
CA VAL A 120 -7.38 -10.70 -6.30
C VAL A 120 -7.01 -11.39 -7.60
N SER A 121 -7.98 -11.59 -8.47
CA SER A 121 -7.75 -11.92 -9.87
C SER A 121 -8.38 -10.84 -10.74
N ALA A 122 -7.55 -10.11 -11.47
CA ALA A 122 -8.02 -9.06 -12.36
C ALA A 122 -8.94 -9.60 -13.46
N ASP A 123 -8.71 -10.85 -13.91
CA ASP A 123 -9.54 -11.52 -14.90
C ASP A 123 -10.94 -11.82 -14.33
N ILE A 124 -11.02 -12.33 -13.11
CA ILE A 124 -12.31 -12.54 -12.41
C ILE A 124 -13.04 -11.22 -12.17
N GLU A 125 -12.34 -10.18 -11.72
CA GLU A 125 -12.94 -8.85 -11.52
C GLU A 125 -13.52 -8.30 -12.82
N ASN A 126 -12.82 -8.49 -13.94
CA ASN A 126 -13.31 -8.08 -15.25
C ASN A 126 -14.56 -8.85 -15.66
N GLN A 127 -14.53 -10.19 -15.52
CA GLN A 127 -15.70 -11.04 -15.82
C GLN A 127 -16.92 -10.64 -14.98
N ILE A 128 -16.74 -10.40 -13.67
CA ILE A 128 -17.81 -9.94 -12.78
C ILE A 128 -18.38 -8.60 -13.24
N ASN A 129 -17.55 -7.68 -13.72
CA ASN A 129 -18.00 -6.37 -14.17
C ASN A 129 -18.80 -6.39 -15.46
N GLU A 130 -18.59 -7.39 -16.31
CA GLU A 130 -19.35 -7.58 -17.56
C GLU A 130 -20.74 -8.22 -17.35
N LEU A 131 -20.98 -8.83 -16.17
CA LEU A 131 -22.24 -9.53 -15.86
C LEU A 131 -23.32 -8.57 -15.34
N GLU A 132 -24.57 -8.90 -15.61
CA GLU A 132 -25.74 -8.28 -14.98
C GLU A 132 -25.79 -8.60 -13.47
N SER A 133 -26.43 -7.73 -12.67
CA SER A 133 -26.39 -7.81 -11.20
C SER A 133 -26.89 -9.14 -10.61
N THR A 134 -27.83 -9.80 -11.26
CA THR A 134 -28.33 -11.13 -10.85
C THR A 134 -27.35 -12.25 -11.18
N GLU A 135 -26.68 -12.14 -12.32
CA GLU A 135 -25.69 -13.12 -12.78
C GLU A 135 -24.39 -13.02 -11.99
N ARG A 136 -23.97 -11.79 -11.60
CA ARG A 136 -22.81 -11.56 -10.74
C ARG A 136 -22.85 -12.38 -9.47
N LYS A 137 -23.99 -12.36 -8.78
CA LYS A 137 -24.15 -13.07 -7.51
C LYS A 137 -24.00 -14.59 -7.71
N ASN A 138 -24.66 -15.13 -8.72
CA ASN A 138 -24.58 -16.55 -9.03
C ASN A 138 -23.15 -16.96 -9.44
N TYR A 139 -22.48 -16.13 -10.23
CA TYR A 139 -21.10 -16.37 -10.64
C TYR A 139 -20.15 -16.37 -9.45
N MET A 140 -20.24 -15.37 -8.58
CA MET A 140 -19.42 -15.28 -7.36
C MET A 140 -19.65 -16.48 -6.44
N GLU A 141 -20.89 -16.91 -6.24
CA GLU A 141 -21.23 -18.12 -5.48
C GLU A 141 -20.61 -19.38 -6.10
N MET A 142 -20.66 -19.50 -7.42
CA MET A 142 -20.09 -20.64 -8.16
C MET A 142 -18.57 -20.73 -8.01
N ILE A 143 -17.88 -19.59 -8.01
CA ILE A 143 -16.41 -19.53 -7.81
C ILE A 143 -16.00 -19.38 -6.34
N GLY A 144 -16.96 -19.43 -5.40
CA GLY A 144 -16.72 -19.41 -3.97
C GLY A 144 -16.25 -18.07 -3.40
N LEU A 145 -16.46 -16.97 -4.10
CA LEU A 145 -16.15 -15.63 -3.64
C LEU A 145 -17.35 -15.00 -2.93
N LYS A 146 -17.14 -14.49 -1.73
CA LYS A 146 -18.18 -13.76 -0.96
C LYS A 146 -18.31 -12.30 -1.38
N GLU A 147 -17.20 -11.69 -1.75
CA GLU A 147 -17.09 -10.28 -2.15
C GLU A 147 -16.11 -10.14 -3.30
N THR A 148 -16.23 -9.06 -4.06
CA THR A 148 -15.27 -8.70 -5.12
C THR A 148 -13.98 -8.19 -4.51
N GLY A 149 -12.85 -8.35 -5.20
CA GLY A 149 -11.56 -7.79 -4.80
C GLY A 149 -11.63 -6.28 -4.64
N LEU A 150 -12.40 -5.59 -5.51
CA LEU A 150 -12.61 -4.15 -5.39
C LEU A 150 -13.34 -3.79 -4.08
N SER A 151 -14.40 -4.52 -3.69
CA SER A 151 -15.10 -4.29 -2.43
C SER A 151 -14.17 -4.47 -1.24
N MET A 152 -13.39 -5.56 -1.21
CA MET A 152 -12.40 -5.81 -0.16
C MET A 152 -11.31 -4.74 -0.11
N LEU A 153 -10.85 -4.25 -1.26
CA LEU A 153 -9.85 -3.18 -1.34
C LEU A 153 -10.38 -1.87 -0.75
N ILE A 154 -11.62 -1.51 -1.06
CA ILE A 154 -12.29 -0.33 -0.50
C ILE A 154 -12.39 -0.46 1.02
N GLN A 155 -12.86 -1.59 1.54
CA GLN A 155 -12.99 -1.82 2.99
C GLN A 155 -11.64 -1.74 3.70
N LYS A 156 -10.59 -2.38 3.14
CA LYS A 156 -9.23 -2.27 3.68
C LYS A 156 -8.72 -0.83 3.64
N GLY A 157 -8.99 -0.09 2.56
CA GLY A 157 -8.62 1.32 2.43
C GLY A 157 -9.25 2.18 3.52
N TYR A 158 -10.55 2.05 3.75
CA TYR A 158 -11.25 2.73 4.84
C TYR A 158 -10.66 2.38 6.20
N LYS A 159 -10.40 1.09 6.45
CA LYS A 159 -9.84 0.64 7.72
C LYS A 159 -8.43 1.17 7.97
N ILE A 160 -7.54 1.13 6.97
CA ILE A 160 -6.14 1.53 7.13
C ILE A 160 -5.99 3.06 7.27
N LEU A 161 -6.95 3.81 6.71
CA LEU A 161 -7.01 5.27 6.79
C LEU A 161 -7.88 5.76 7.95
N GLU A 162 -8.46 4.84 8.75
CA GLU A 162 -9.36 5.15 9.86
C GLU A 162 -10.53 6.07 9.45
N LEU A 163 -11.11 5.79 8.27
CA LEU A 163 -12.21 6.59 7.72
C LEU A 163 -13.56 6.05 8.14
N ASP A 164 -14.43 6.94 8.59
CA ASP A 164 -15.84 6.67 8.85
C ASP A 164 -16.72 7.25 7.74
N THR A 165 -17.83 6.55 7.45
CA THR A 165 -18.84 7.03 6.50
C THR A 165 -20.01 7.63 7.26
N TYR A 166 -20.42 8.84 6.90
CA TYR A 166 -21.63 9.48 7.44
C TYR A 166 -22.51 10.00 6.30
N PHE A 167 -23.81 10.03 6.58
CA PHE A 167 -24.81 10.57 5.66
C PHE A 167 -25.34 11.90 6.20
N THR A 168 -25.39 12.92 5.35
CA THR A 168 -26.09 14.18 5.66
C THR A 168 -27.46 14.16 5.03
N SER A 169 -28.51 14.40 5.81
CA SER A 169 -29.86 14.69 5.30
C SER A 169 -30.07 16.20 5.35
N GLY A 170 -30.28 16.82 4.18
CA GLY A 170 -30.67 18.22 4.05
C GLY A 170 -32.18 18.38 3.96
#